data_b3d2b008176afb974d46a173f7a479ef
#
_entry.id   b3d2b008176afb974d46a173f7a479ef
#
_cell.length_a   1.000
_cell.length_b   1.000
_cell.length_c   1.000
_cell.angle_alpha   90.00
_cell.angle_beta   90.00
_cell.angle_gamma   90.00
#
_symmetry.space_group_name_H-M   'P 1'
#
loop_
_entity.id
_entity.type
_entity.pdbx_description
1 polymer ?
#
loop_
_entity_poly.entity_id
_entity_poly.type
_entity_poly.pdbx_seq_one_letter_code
_entity_poly.pdbx_strand_id
1 'polypeptide(L)'
;MLKVGLIGCGSITKQRHAYEYFHNDNVEIKGFFDLRQERAQALADEFGGKVYATVEDLINDPEIDAVSVCVANAYHAETTIKALNAGKHVLCEKPMATTYEECKAMVDAAVKNNKHLLIDQNQRLTPTHKYAKELIETGKYGKVISFQTTFGHGGPESWSADKSANTWFFKKDKAAFGSMADLGIHKLDLIRYLVGDDYKSVYSKQVVLDKKFPDGTPIEVDDNSAEVLQFKNGAFGTVTTSWTVYGEEVQVTTLFLEKGIMKLYADPEYSLIVVKDNGEADKYKLDVIQTNDDVQQASSGVIDEFVSAVLEDRNSILDASDIINSMKAVFACVESNNEKKEVVID
;
A
#
# COMPACT_ATOMS: atom_id res chain seq x y z
N MET A 1 -2.37 -15.06 -22.12
CA MET A 1 -1.20 -14.82 -21.25
C MET A 1 -0.94 -13.31 -21.28
N LEU A 2 -0.95 -12.67 -20.13
CA LEU A 2 -0.73 -11.22 -20.00
C LEU A 2 0.76 -10.91 -20.10
N LYS A 3 1.16 -10.01 -20.98
CA LYS A 3 2.54 -9.62 -21.17
C LYS A 3 2.84 -8.35 -20.38
N VAL A 4 3.76 -8.44 -19.42
CA VAL A 4 4.02 -7.36 -18.45
C VAL A 4 5.40 -6.76 -18.56
N GLY A 5 5.48 -5.44 -18.36
CA GLY A 5 6.72 -4.69 -18.16
C GLY A 5 6.79 -4.14 -16.73
N LEU A 6 8.00 -4.05 -16.15
CA LEU A 6 8.20 -3.53 -14.80
C LEU A 6 9.05 -2.26 -14.85
N ILE A 7 8.56 -1.20 -14.24
CA ILE A 7 9.16 0.14 -14.23
C ILE A 7 9.59 0.46 -12.80
N GLY A 8 10.91 0.54 -12.58
CA GLY A 8 11.54 0.59 -11.26
C GLY A 8 11.90 -0.80 -10.76
N CYS A 9 13.20 -1.02 -10.50
CA CYS A 9 13.78 -2.32 -10.11
C CYS A 9 14.36 -2.26 -8.69
N GLY A 10 13.55 -1.75 -7.75
CA GLY A 10 13.88 -1.69 -6.34
C GLY A 10 13.61 -3.00 -5.59
N SER A 11 13.68 -2.96 -4.24
CA SER A 11 13.43 -4.12 -3.39
C SER A 11 12.05 -4.73 -3.62
N ILE A 12 10.99 -3.91 -3.67
CA ILE A 12 9.62 -4.40 -3.84
C ILE A 12 9.43 -5.10 -5.18
N THR A 13 10.03 -4.58 -6.25
CA THR A 13 9.98 -5.20 -7.57
C THR A 13 10.61 -6.58 -7.55
N LYS A 14 11.79 -6.70 -6.95
CA LYS A 14 12.48 -7.99 -6.85
C LYS A 14 11.75 -9.00 -5.98
N GLN A 15 11.34 -8.58 -4.78
CA GLN A 15 10.81 -9.47 -3.75
C GLN A 15 9.35 -9.87 -3.98
N ARG A 16 8.58 -9.02 -4.69
CA ARG A 16 7.14 -9.21 -4.90
C ARG A 16 6.78 -9.23 -6.38
N HIS A 17 6.79 -8.08 -7.06
CA HIS A 17 6.22 -7.98 -8.40
C HIS A 17 6.87 -8.96 -9.39
N ALA A 18 8.18 -8.91 -9.57
CA ALA A 18 8.86 -9.79 -10.54
C ALA A 18 8.76 -11.27 -10.13
N TYR A 19 8.94 -11.54 -8.82
CA TYR A 19 8.84 -12.89 -8.29
C TYR A 19 7.43 -13.48 -8.49
N GLU A 20 6.37 -12.77 -8.10
CA GLU A 20 5.00 -13.23 -8.21
C GLU A 20 4.55 -13.34 -9.68
N TYR A 21 4.92 -12.40 -10.56
CA TYR A 21 4.67 -12.51 -12.01
C TYR A 21 5.35 -13.73 -12.62
N PHE A 22 6.61 -13.98 -12.23
CA PHE A 22 7.36 -15.12 -12.76
C PHE A 22 6.73 -16.48 -12.40
N HIS A 23 6.04 -16.57 -11.26
CA HIS A 23 5.35 -17.77 -10.79
C HIS A 23 3.87 -17.82 -11.18
N ASN A 24 3.36 -16.87 -11.95
CA ASN A 24 1.97 -16.88 -12.43
C ASN A 24 1.91 -17.40 -13.87
N ASP A 25 1.31 -18.56 -14.07
CA ASP A 25 1.18 -19.26 -15.36
C ASP A 25 0.47 -18.43 -16.44
N ASN A 26 -0.26 -17.38 -16.07
CA ASN A 26 -0.98 -16.50 -16.99
C ASN A 26 -0.17 -15.27 -17.41
N VAL A 27 1.09 -15.16 -17.01
CA VAL A 27 1.93 -13.98 -17.23
C VAL A 27 3.20 -14.34 -17.99
N GLU A 28 3.64 -13.41 -18.86
CA GLU A 28 4.97 -13.37 -19.46
C GLU A 28 5.63 -12.03 -19.11
N ILE A 29 6.77 -12.05 -18.42
CA ILE A 29 7.57 -10.85 -18.18
C ILE A 29 8.32 -10.50 -19.47
N LYS A 30 8.00 -9.35 -20.07
CA LYS A 30 8.65 -8.86 -21.30
C LYS A 30 9.92 -8.08 -21.02
N GLY A 31 10.03 -7.43 -19.87
CA GLY A 31 11.25 -6.76 -19.47
C GLY A 31 11.08 -5.69 -18.38
N PHE A 32 12.21 -5.02 -18.17
CA PHE A 32 12.44 -4.13 -17.04
C PHE A 32 13.02 -2.80 -17.47
N PHE A 33 12.68 -1.75 -16.74
CA PHE A 33 13.33 -0.46 -16.82
C PHE A 33 13.68 0.05 -15.41
N ASP A 34 14.88 0.55 -15.24
CA ASP A 34 15.32 1.34 -14.07
C ASP A 34 16.35 2.38 -14.52
N LEU A 35 16.39 3.53 -13.82
CA LEU A 35 17.44 4.54 -14.05
C LEU A 35 18.85 3.98 -13.81
N ARG A 36 18.96 3.01 -12.92
CA ARG A 36 20.16 2.18 -12.72
C ARG A 36 20.03 0.91 -13.55
N GLN A 37 20.54 0.95 -14.76
CA GLN A 37 20.43 -0.14 -15.73
C GLN A 37 20.93 -1.49 -15.20
N GLU A 38 21.91 -1.49 -14.28
CA GLU A 38 22.41 -2.69 -13.62
C GLU A 38 21.34 -3.39 -12.76
N ARG A 39 20.37 -2.66 -12.20
CA ARG A 39 19.24 -3.25 -11.46
C ARG A 39 18.26 -3.94 -12.39
N ALA A 40 17.92 -3.29 -13.51
CA ALA A 40 17.06 -3.86 -14.54
C ALA A 40 17.71 -5.12 -15.15
N GLN A 41 19.02 -5.08 -15.42
CA GLN A 41 19.75 -6.23 -15.93
C GLN A 41 19.74 -7.41 -14.96
N ALA A 42 19.98 -7.16 -13.65
CA ALA A 42 19.95 -8.22 -12.64
C ALA A 42 18.58 -8.92 -12.57
N LEU A 43 17.47 -8.19 -12.72
CA LEU A 43 16.13 -8.80 -12.75
C LEU A 43 15.86 -9.53 -14.07
N ALA A 44 16.32 -9.00 -15.18
CA ALA A 44 16.22 -9.67 -16.49
C ALA A 44 17.01 -10.99 -16.53
N ASP A 45 18.19 -11.02 -15.90
CA ASP A 45 19.00 -12.23 -15.78
C ASP A 45 18.32 -13.30 -14.89
N GLU A 46 17.58 -12.87 -13.85
CA GLU A 46 16.91 -13.76 -12.90
C GLU A 46 15.53 -14.24 -13.39
N PHE A 47 14.72 -13.36 -13.96
CA PHE A 47 13.32 -13.60 -14.29
C PHE A 47 13.02 -13.65 -15.81
N GLY A 48 14.03 -13.45 -16.64
CA GLY A 48 13.85 -13.34 -18.09
C GLY A 48 13.41 -11.96 -18.55
N GLY A 49 13.11 -11.83 -19.84
CA GLY A 49 12.76 -10.55 -20.46
C GLY A 49 13.99 -9.73 -20.88
N LYS A 50 13.75 -8.50 -21.33
CA LYS A 50 14.81 -7.59 -21.80
C LYS A 50 14.91 -6.32 -20.95
N VAL A 51 16.04 -5.63 -21.03
CA VAL A 51 16.23 -4.31 -20.42
C VAL A 51 15.86 -3.24 -21.44
N TYR A 52 14.99 -2.30 -21.04
CA TYR A 52 14.65 -1.15 -21.86
C TYR A 52 15.51 0.06 -21.48
N ALA A 53 15.86 0.87 -22.49
CA ALA A 53 16.70 2.05 -22.28
C ALA A 53 15.93 3.21 -21.64
N THR A 54 14.63 3.34 -21.95
CA THR A 54 13.76 4.39 -21.43
C THR A 54 12.40 3.82 -21.00
N VAL A 55 11.66 4.57 -20.17
CA VAL A 55 10.25 4.27 -19.84
C VAL A 55 9.42 4.27 -21.12
N GLU A 56 9.66 5.24 -21.98
CA GLU A 56 8.96 5.42 -23.24
C GLU A 56 9.12 4.19 -24.17
N ASP A 57 10.32 3.62 -24.25
CA ASP A 57 10.56 2.39 -25.03
C ASP A 57 9.74 1.21 -24.48
N LEU A 58 9.63 1.09 -23.16
CA LEU A 58 8.89 0.02 -22.53
C LEU A 58 7.37 0.19 -22.73
N ILE A 59 6.82 1.36 -22.41
CA ILE A 59 5.36 1.58 -22.51
C ILE A 59 4.86 1.62 -23.95
N ASN A 60 5.70 1.94 -24.93
CA ASN A 60 5.32 1.95 -26.35
C ASN A 60 5.59 0.60 -27.05
N ASP A 61 6.17 -0.39 -26.37
CA ASP A 61 6.34 -1.72 -26.95
C ASP A 61 4.95 -2.36 -27.15
N PRO A 62 4.57 -2.70 -28.39
CA PRO A 62 3.27 -3.30 -28.69
C PRO A 62 3.08 -4.71 -28.12
N GLU A 63 4.17 -5.36 -27.71
CA GLU A 63 4.11 -6.67 -27.06
C GLU A 63 3.82 -6.59 -25.55
N ILE A 64 3.74 -5.41 -24.94
CA ILE A 64 3.39 -5.22 -23.53
C ILE A 64 1.91 -4.85 -23.43
N ASP A 65 1.16 -5.59 -22.61
CA ASP A 65 -0.26 -5.36 -22.32
C ASP A 65 -0.45 -4.53 -21.05
N ALA A 66 0.41 -4.75 -20.06
CA ALA A 66 0.30 -4.16 -18.74
C ALA A 66 1.67 -3.80 -18.14
N VAL A 67 1.69 -2.88 -17.17
CA VAL A 67 2.93 -2.52 -16.47
C VAL A 67 2.72 -2.45 -14.97
N SER A 68 3.78 -2.80 -14.20
CA SER A 68 3.90 -2.43 -12.80
C SER A 68 4.76 -1.17 -12.65
N VAL A 69 4.25 -0.19 -11.90
CA VAL A 69 4.94 1.07 -11.59
C VAL A 69 5.43 1.02 -10.15
N CYS A 70 6.74 0.79 -9.99
CA CYS A 70 7.44 0.58 -8.72
C CYS A 70 8.58 1.59 -8.52
N VAL A 71 8.36 2.84 -8.91
CA VAL A 71 9.31 3.95 -8.80
C VAL A 71 9.17 4.67 -7.45
N ALA A 72 9.94 5.74 -7.20
CA ALA A 72 9.71 6.55 -6.01
C ALA A 72 8.37 7.33 -6.11
N ASN A 73 7.73 7.58 -4.98
CA ASN A 73 6.37 8.13 -4.87
C ASN A 73 6.10 9.33 -5.78
N ALA A 74 7.06 10.27 -5.86
CA ALA A 74 6.95 11.48 -6.68
C ALA A 74 6.78 11.20 -8.19
N TYR A 75 7.07 9.99 -8.65
CA TYR A 75 6.99 9.61 -10.06
C TYR A 75 5.83 8.65 -10.38
N HIS A 76 5.05 8.25 -9.37
CA HIS A 76 3.92 7.32 -9.57
C HIS A 76 2.92 7.88 -10.57
N ALA A 77 2.44 9.11 -10.36
CA ALA A 77 1.40 9.72 -11.19
C ALA A 77 1.86 9.90 -12.65
N GLU A 78 3.01 10.55 -12.86
CA GLU A 78 3.53 10.79 -14.22
C GLU A 78 3.71 9.49 -14.99
N THR A 79 4.36 8.50 -14.38
CA THR A 79 4.65 7.21 -15.01
C THR A 79 3.36 6.44 -15.32
N THR A 80 2.44 6.39 -14.37
CA THR A 80 1.14 5.73 -14.51
C THR A 80 0.31 6.36 -15.63
N ILE A 81 0.19 7.70 -15.65
CA ILE A 81 -0.58 8.40 -16.67
C ILE A 81 0.02 8.19 -18.07
N LYS A 82 1.35 8.21 -18.20
CA LYS A 82 2.03 7.88 -19.47
C LYS A 82 1.69 6.46 -19.94
N ALA A 83 1.76 5.48 -19.05
CA ALA A 83 1.46 4.07 -19.38
C ALA A 83 -0.01 3.89 -19.79
N LEU A 84 -0.95 4.47 -19.04
CA LEU A 84 -2.38 4.44 -19.37
C LEU A 84 -2.65 5.09 -20.74
N ASN A 85 -2.04 6.24 -21.01
CA ASN A 85 -2.18 6.92 -22.31
C ASN A 85 -1.55 6.15 -23.48
N ALA A 86 -0.55 5.31 -23.21
CA ALA A 86 0.00 4.36 -24.16
C ALA A 86 -0.84 3.08 -24.31
N GLY A 87 -1.99 3.01 -23.66
CA GLY A 87 -2.95 1.91 -23.76
C GLY A 87 -2.60 0.70 -22.89
N LYS A 88 -1.76 0.85 -21.84
CA LYS A 88 -1.39 -0.23 -20.94
C LYS A 88 -2.30 -0.27 -19.72
N HIS A 89 -2.63 -1.46 -19.20
CA HIS A 89 -3.15 -1.64 -17.86
C HIS A 89 -2.04 -1.38 -16.85
N VAL A 90 -2.36 -0.85 -15.66
CA VAL A 90 -1.35 -0.46 -14.68
C VAL A 90 -1.66 -1.01 -13.29
N LEU A 91 -0.67 -1.65 -12.68
CA LEU A 91 -0.56 -1.83 -11.25
C LEU A 91 0.45 -0.82 -10.71
N CYS A 92 0.01 0.10 -9.86
CA CYS A 92 0.88 1.11 -9.25
C CYS A 92 1.12 0.80 -7.77
N GLU A 93 2.37 0.94 -7.32
CA GLU A 93 2.71 0.89 -5.91
C GLU A 93 2.02 2.00 -5.12
N LYS A 94 1.88 1.75 -3.82
CA LYS A 94 1.38 2.73 -2.85
C LYS A 94 2.52 3.67 -2.35
N PRO A 95 2.20 4.88 -1.87
CA PRO A 95 0.92 5.58 -2.01
C PRO A 95 0.63 5.92 -3.47
N MET A 96 -0.65 5.98 -3.85
CA MET A 96 -1.08 6.18 -5.23
C MET A 96 -0.38 7.34 -5.95
N ALA A 97 -0.31 8.51 -5.29
CA ALA A 97 0.41 9.70 -5.75
C ALA A 97 0.75 10.63 -4.58
N THR A 98 1.36 11.78 -4.86
CA THR A 98 1.80 12.76 -3.85
C THR A 98 0.82 13.90 -3.63
N THR A 99 -0.17 14.07 -4.52
CA THR A 99 -1.27 15.03 -4.39
C THR A 99 -2.61 14.40 -4.77
N TYR A 100 -3.71 15.00 -4.29
CA TYR A 100 -5.06 14.54 -4.65
C TYR A 100 -5.35 14.75 -6.14
N GLU A 101 -4.89 15.87 -6.70
CA GLU A 101 -5.02 16.20 -8.12
C GLU A 101 -4.32 15.16 -9.00
N GLU A 102 -3.15 14.68 -8.60
CA GLU A 102 -2.45 13.59 -9.29
C GLU A 102 -3.24 12.29 -9.22
N CYS A 103 -3.75 11.91 -8.04
CA CYS A 103 -4.59 10.72 -7.90
C CYS A 103 -5.81 10.79 -8.84
N LYS A 104 -6.48 11.95 -8.88
CA LYS A 104 -7.62 12.17 -9.78
C LYS A 104 -7.21 12.06 -11.25
N ALA A 105 -6.09 12.67 -11.64
CA ALA A 105 -5.60 12.58 -13.02
C ALA A 105 -5.26 11.13 -13.44
N MET A 106 -4.75 10.31 -12.51
CA MET A 106 -4.53 8.88 -12.75
C MET A 106 -5.84 8.14 -13.01
N VAL A 107 -6.87 8.36 -12.18
CA VAL A 107 -8.20 7.76 -12.38
C VAL A 107 -8.82 8.23 -13.69
N ASP A 108 -8.79 9.54 -13.98
CA ASP A 108 -9.32 10.11 -15.22
C ASP A 108 -8.60 9.50 -16.46
N ALA A 109 -7.29 9.30 -16.39
CA ALA A 109 -6.52 8.66 -17.47
C ALA A 109 -6.92 7.19 -17.68
N ALA A 110 -7.15 6.43 -16.60
CA ALA A 110 -7.61 5.04 -16.66
C ALA A 110 -8.98 4.95 -17.33
N VAL A 111 -9.92 5.76 -16.89
CA VAL A 111 -11.28 5.83 -17.47
C VAL A 111 -11.24 6.24 -18.94
N LYS A 112 -10.51 7.31 -19.28
CA LYS A 112 -10.38 7.81 -20.65
C LYS A 112 -9.86 6.76 -21.62
N ASN A 113 -8.91 5.95 -21.20
CA ASN A 113 -8.27 4.95 -22.04
C ASN A 113 -8.90 3.54 -21.93
N ASN A 114 -9.95 3.39 -21.11
CA ASN A 114 -10.59 2.11 -20.80
C ASN A 114 -9.57 1.06 -20.37
N LYS A 115 -8.74 1.40 -19.34
CA LYS A 115 -7.70 0.55 -18.79
C LYS A 115 -7.87 0.37 -17.30
N HIS A 116 -7.54 -0.81 -16.80
CA HIS A 116 -7.47 -1.06 -15.37
C HIS A 116 -6.30 -0.30 -14.76
N LEU A 117 -6.57 0.38 -13.66
CA LEU A 117 -5.58 0.96 -12.76
C LEU A 117 -5.84 0.43 -11.36
N LEU A 118 -4.96 -0.45 -10.89
CA LEU A 118 -5.00 -0.97 -9.54
C LEU A 118 -3.86 -0.37 -8.72
N ILE A 119 -4.12 -0.17 -7.42
CA ILE A 119 -3.11 0.31 -6.46
C ILE A 119 -2.79 -0.81 -5.48
N ASP A 120 -1.50 -1.02 -5.19
CA ASP A 120 -1.03 -2.10 -4.33
C ASP A 120 -1.39 -1.89 -2.85
N GLN A 121 -2.68 -2.06 -2.52
CA GLN A 121 -3.18 -2.11 -1.15
C GLN A 121 -3.28 -3.57 -0.68
N ASN A 122 -2.13 -4.21 -0.56
CA ASN A 122 -1.97 -5.62 -0.26
C ASN A 122 -2.73 -6.09 1.00
N GLN A 123 -2.87 -5.24 2.02
CA GLN A 123 -3.56 -5.60 3.26
C GLN A 123 -5.03 -5.95 3.06
N ARG A 124 -5.70 -5.45 2.02
CA ARG A 124 -7.07 -5.87 1.67
C ARG A 124 -7.16 -7.33 1.25
N LEU A 125 -6.05 -7.92 0.79
CA LEU A 125 -6.02 -9.27 0.22
C LEU A 125 -5.56 -10.34 1.19
N THR A 126 -5.04 -9.98 2.37
CA THR A 126 -4.63 -10.98 3.36
C THR A 126 -5.81 -11.81 3.83
N PRO A 127 -5.66 -13.13 4.02
CA PRO A 127 -6.74 -14.01 4.48
C PRO A 127 -7.41 -13.52 5.76
N THR A 128 -6.63 -13.06 6.72
CA THR A 128 -7.16 -12.54 8.00
C THR A 128 -8.04 -11.30 7.81
N HIS A 129 -7.62 -10.33 6.98
CA HIS A 129 -8.40 -9.11 6.75
C HIS A 129 -9.67 -9.40 5.93
N LYS A 130 -9.59 -10.27 4.92
CA LYS A 130 -10.76 -10.74 4.16
C LYS A 130 -11.78 -11.38 5.08
N TYR A 131 -11.35 -12.33 5.91
CA TYR A 131 -12.25 -13.05 6.81
C TYR A 131 -12.85 -12.11 7.87
N ALA A 132 -12.06 -11.17 8.41
CA ALA A 132 -12.59 -10.14 9.31
C ALA A 132 -13.67 -9.28 8.63
N LYS A 133 -13.46 -8.89 7.37
CA LYS A 133 -14.45 -8.15 6.57
C LYS A 133 -15.72 -8.96 6.38
N GLU A 134 -15.62 -10.23 5.98
CA GLU A 134 -16.76 -11.15 5.86
C GLU A 134 -17.56 -11.25 7.16
N LEU A 135 -16.87 -11.43 8.31
CA LEU A 135 -17.52 -11.48 9.61
C LEU A 135 -18.27 -10.20 9.97
N ILE A 136 -17.69 -9.03 9.66
CA ILE A 136 -18.34 -7.72 9.86
C ILE A 136 -19.60 -7.63 8.99
N GLU A 137 -19.51 -8.02 7.73
CA GLU A 137 -20.63 -7.97 6.76
C GLU A 137 -21.79 -8.91 7.12
N THR A 138 -21.54 -9.98 7.87
CA THR A 138 -22.65 -10.82 8.41
C THR A 138 -23.58 -10.04 9.34
N GLY A 139 -23.12 -8.92 9.91
CA GLY A 139 -23.84 -8.16 10.94
C GLY A 139 -23.95 -8.86 12.30
N LYS A 140 -23.38 -10.08 12.45
CA LYS A 140 -23.46 -10.88 13.69
C LYS A 140 -22.96 -10.15 14.92
N TYR A 141 -21.88 -9.37 14.75
CA TYR A 141 -21.25 -8.64 15.86
C TYR A 141 -21.67 -7.17 15.93
N GLY A 142 -22.62 -6.75 15.09
CA GLY A 142 -23.05 -5.37 14.97
C GLY A 142 -22.02 -4.49 14.20
N LYS A 143 -22.17 -3.18 14.29
CA LYS A 143 -21.31 -2.23 13.60
C LYS A 143 -20.00 -2.02 14.34
N VAL A 144 -18.97 -1.62 13.63
CA VAL A 144 -17.73 -1.09 14.23
C VAL A 144 -18.04 0.25 14.88
N ILE A 145 -17.77 0.37 16.18
CA ILE A 145 -17.97 1.59 16.99
C ILE A 145 -16.67 2.39 17.02
N SER A 146 -15.56 1.69 17.30
CA SER A 146 -14.25 2.33 17.37
C SER A 146 -13.13 1.35 16.96
N PHE A 147 -11.94 1.91 16.74
CA PHE A 147 -10.77 1.14 16.32
C PHE A 147 -9.47 1.71 16.86
N GLN A 148 -8.49 0.84 16.99
CA GLN A 148 -7.10 1.19 17.25
C GLN A 148 -6.21 0.38 16.31
N THR A 149 -5.33 1.02 15.57
CA THR A 149 -4.42 0.32 14.69
C THR A 149 -3.04 0.95 14.71
N THR A 150 -2.03 0.12 14.59
CA THR A 150 -0.64 0.56 14.55
C THR A 150 0.13 -0.20 13.48
N PHE A 151 1.10 0.48 12.87
CA PHE A 151 2.10 -0.14 12.03
C PHE A 151 3.46 0.49 12.30
N GLY A 152 4.45 -0.32 12.68
CA GLY A 152 5.79 0.16 12.98
C GLY A 152 6.87 -0.87 12.72
N HIS A 153 8.00 -0.39 12.20
CA HIS A 153 9.24 -1.16 12.00
C HIS A 153 10.48 -0.27 12.12
N GLY A 154 11.66 -0.83 11.93
CA GLY A 154 12.94 -0.15 12.11
C GLY A 154 13.32 0.90 11.05
N GLY A 155 12.47 1.10 10.00
CA GLY A 155 12.67 2.11 8.97
C GLY A 155 13.28 1.60 7.66
N PRO A 156 13.08 2.36 6.55
CA PRO A 156 13.42 1.91 5.19
C PRO A 156 14.93 1.82 4.91
N GLU A 157 15.78 2.43 5.71
CA GLU A 157 17.24 2.35 5.56
C GLU A 157 17.78 0.93 5.77
N SER A 158 17.01 0.03 6.42
CA SER A 158 17.42 -1.35 6.66
C SER A 158 17.06 -2.31 5.51
N TRP A 159 15.93 -2.08 4.84
CA TRP A 159 15.38 -2.99 3.84
C TRP A 159 15.34 -2.44 2.40
N SER A 160 15.46 -1.11 2.22
CA SER A 160 15.47 -0.52 0.87
C SER A 160 16.65 -1.04 0.05
N ALA A 161 16.54 -0.96 -1.28
CA ALA A 161 17.54 -1.52 -2.20
C ALA A 161 18.97 -1.05 -1.96
N ASP A 162 19.15 0.16 -1.45
CA ASP A 162 20.46 0.73 -1.15
C ASP A 162 20.96 0.42 0.27
N LYS A 163 20.09 -0.07 1.17
CA LYS A 163 20.38 -0.32 2.60
C LYS A 163 21.20 0.81 3.23
N SER A 164 20.71 2.02 3.12
CA SER A 164 21.44 3.25 3.46
C SER A 164 20.53 4.31 4.05
N ALA A 165 21.03 5.05 5.04
CA ALA A 165 20.37 6.25 5.55
C ALA A 165 20.32 7.42 4.53
N ASN A 166 20.89 7.27 3.34
CA ASN A 166 20.68 8.19 2.20
C ASN A 166 19.58 7.71 1.25
N THR A 167 18.63 6.91 1.75
CA THR A 167 17.49 6.41 0.97
C THR A 167 16.60 7.54 0.48
N TRP A 168 15.93 7.34 -0.65
CA TRP A 168 14.96 8.29 -1.19
C TRP A 168 13.73 8.47 -0.28
N PHE A 169 13.41 7.47 0.54
CA PHE A 169 12.31 7.53 1.52
C PHE A 169 12.46 8.69 2.52
N PHE A 170 13.68 9.13 2.81
CA PHE A 170 13.96 10.22 3.74
C PHE A 170 13.90 11.61 3.09
N LYS A 171 13.80 11.69 1.77
CA LYS A 171 13.87 12.92 0.97
C LYS A 171 12.48 13.37 0.58
N LYS A 172 12.08 14.56 1.00
CA LYS A 172 10.74 15.08 0.76
C LYS A 172 10.40 15.24 -0.72
N ASP A 173 11.37 15.59 -1.58
CA ASP A 173 11.20 15.73 -3.03
C ASP A 173 10.93 14.40 -3.75
N LYS A 174 11.21 13.26 -3.12
CA LYS A 174 11.04 11.91 -3.67
C LYS A 174 9.90 11.14 -3.01
N ALA A 175 9.86 11.17 -1.69
CA ALA A 175 8.88 10.43 -0.91
C ALA A 175 7.59 11.23 -0.69
N ALA A 176 7.66 12.56 -0.65
CA ALA A 176 6.65 13.53 -0.25
C ALA A 176 6.28 13.44 1.24
N PHE A 177 6.20 12.25 1.79
CA PHE A 177 5.75 11.92 3.14
C PHE A 177 6.65 10.86 3.76
N GLY A 178 6.57 10.72 5.09
CA GLY A 178 7.32 9.72 5.84
C GLY A 178 6.50 8.49 6.25
N SER A 179 6.63 8.10 7.50
CA SER A 179 5.98 6.91 8.07
C SER A 179 4.46 6.96 7.93
N MET A 180 3.85 8.16 8.02
CA MET A 180 2.40 8.31 7.89
C MET A 180 1.90 7.85 6.52
N ALA A 181 2.57 8.19 5.41
CA ALA A 181 2.11 7.75 4.10
C ALA A 181 2.73 6.41 3.64
N ASP A 182 3.89 6.03 4.16
CA ASP A 182 4.47 4.71 3.87
C ASP A 182 3.70 3.59 4.58
N LEU A 183 3.49 3.73 5.89
CA LEU A 183 2.81 2.74 6.74
C LEU A 183 1.34 3.09 6.98
N GLY A 184 1.06 4.39 7.16
CA GLY A 184 -0.28 4.86 7.50
C GLY A 184 -1.28 4.65 6.38
N ILE A 185 -0.87 4.74 5.09
CA ILE A 185 -1.78 4.44 3.99
C ILE A 185 -2.34 3.03 4.07
N HIS A 186 -1.54 2.03 4.46
CA HIS A 186 -2.00 0.66 4.65
C HIS A 186 -3.09 0.57 5.73
N LYS A 187 -2.92 1.30 6.84
CA LYS A 187 -3.87 1.25 7.96
C LYS A 187 -5.11 2.11 7.71
N LEU A 188 -4.95 3.28 7.12
CA LEU A 188 -6.08 4.12 6.70
C LEU A 188 -6.95 3.39 5.68
N ASP A 189 -6.33 2.75 4.69
CA ASP A 189 -7.04 1.98 3.69
C ASP A 189 -7.71 0.73 4.28
N LEU A 190 -6.99 -0.04 5.09
CA LEU A 190 -7.51 -1.22 5.76
C LEU A 190 -8.73 -0.91 6.64
N ILE A 191 -8.65 0.14 7.47
CA ILE A 191 -9.76 0.51 8.36
C ILE A 191 -10.96 0.98 7.53
N ARG A 192 -10.74 1.77 6.47
CA ARG A 192 -11.81 2.17 5.55
C ARG A 192 -12.48 0.95 4.90
N TYR A 193 -11.70 -0.01 4.44
CA TYR A 193 -12.18 -1.28 3.89
C TYR A 193 -12.99 -2.08 4.91
N LEU A 194 -12.50 -2.25 6.15
CA LEU A 194 -13.17 -3.03 7.19
C LEU A 194 -14.46 -2.35 7.68
N VAL A 195 -14.43 -1.05 7.94
CA VAL A 195 -15.60 -0.27 8.38
C VAL A 195 -16.66 -0.18 7.27
N GLY A 196 -16.21 -0.10 6.01
CA GLY A 196 -17.11 -0.01 4.84
C GLY A 196 -17.77 1.36 4.70
N ASP A 197 -17.10 2.43 5.14
CA ASP A 197 -17.57 3.82 5.04
C ASP A 197 -16.38 4.77 4.85
N ASP A 198 -16.63 6.02 4.52
CA ASP A 198 -15.61 7.04 4.32
C ASP A 198 -15.32 7.82 5.60
N TYR A 199 -14.09 8.31 5.70
CA TYR A 199 -13.68 9.21 6.76
C TYR A 199 -14.42 10.55 6.65
N LYS A 200 -14.75 11.12 7.81
CA LYS A 200 -15.39 12.43 7.95
C LYS A 200 -14.39 13.51 8.35
N SER A 201 -13.49 13.19 9.27
CA SER A 201 -12.50 14.15 9.77
C SER A 201 -11.27 13.46 10.35
N VAL A 202 -10.17 14.20 10.45
CA VAL A 202 -8.93 13.76 11.05
C VAL A 202 -8.24 14.88 11.83
N TYR A 203 -7.61 14.52 12.95
CA TYR A 203 -6.56 15.30 13.61
C TYR A 203 -5.26 14.47 13.57
N SER A 204 -4.18 15.01 13.02
CA SER A 204 -2.90 14.32 12.84
C SER A 204 -1.75 15.07 13.50
N LYS A 205 -0.80 14.30 14.04
CA LYS A 205 0.51 14.77 14.49
C LYS A 205 1.60 13.92 13.86
N GLN A 206 2.44 14.57 13.08
CA GLN A 206 3.60 13.97 12.40
C GLN A 206 4.87 14.62 12.95
N VAL A 207 5.89 13.81 13.24
CA VAL A 207 7.13 14.28 13.87
C VAL A 207 8.34 13.50 13.35
N VAL A 208 9.52 14.12 13.46
CA VAL A 208 10.82 13.43 13.32
C VAL A 208 11.40 13.30 14.72
N LEU A 209 11.55 12.06 15.21
CA LEU A 209 12.03 11.78 16.54
C LEU A 209 13.49 11.34 16.56
N ASP A 210 13.89 10.44 15.65
CA ASP A 210 15.18 9.78 15.73
C ASP A 210 15.93 9.65 14.39
N LYS A 211 15.22 9.46 13.26
CA LYS A 211 15.85 9.19 11.97
C LYS A 211 16.67 10.36 11.45
N LYS A 212 17.87 10.05 10.92
CA LYS A 212 18.86 11.03 10.44
C LYS A 212 19.50 10.57 9.14
N PHE A 213 19.94 11.55 8.39
CA PHE A 213 20.89 11.37 7.28
C PHE A 213 22.28 10.97 7.81
N PRO A 214 23.21 10.48 6.94
CA PRO A 214 24.57 10.11 7.34
C PRO A 214 25.40 11.24 7.95
N ASP A 215 25.06 12.49 7.68
CA ASP A 215 25.71 13.67 8.25
C ASP A 215 25.17 14.06 9.64
N GLY A 216 24.19 13.31 10.16
CA GLY A 216 23.55 13.54 11.45
C GLY A 216 22.40 14.53 11.44
N THR A 217 22.05 15.13 10.30
CA THR A 217 20.85 15.98 10.19
C THR A 217 19.57 15.15 10.22
N PRO A 218 18.45 15.66 10.82
CA PRO A 218 17.17 15.01 10.77
C PRO A 218 16.70 14.78 9.34
N ILE A 219 15.95 13.69 9.11
CA ILE A 219 15.32 13.44 7.81
C ILE A 219 14.26 14.51 7.48
N GLU A 220 13.86 14.62 6.21
CA GLU A 220 12.98 15.70 5.72
C GLU A 220 11.48 15.37 5.86
N VAL A 221 11.14 14.15 6.26
CA VAL A 221 9.77 13.64 6.40
C VAL A 221 9.57 13.06 7.79
N ASP A 222 8.35 12.76 8.19
CA ASP A 222 8.05 12.18 9.49
C ASP A 222 8.59 10.74 9.63
N ASP A 223 9.11 10.41 10.81
CA ASP A 223 9.43 9.03 11.19
C ASP A 223 8.42 8.42 12.17
N ASN A 224 7.53 9.25 12.71
CA ASN A 224 6.43 8.85 13.57
C ASN A 224 5.19 9.70 13.33
N SER A 225 4.01 9.07 13.42
CA SER A 225 2.75 9.78 13.37
C SER A 225 1.67 9.19 14.27
N ALA A 226 0.69 10.02 14.62
CA ALA A 226 -0.50 9.62 15.35
C ALA A 226 -1.71 10.41 14.84
N GLU A 227 -2.74 9.69 14.42
CA GLU A 227 -3.97 10.21 13.84
C GLU A 227 -5.17 9.84 14.72
N VAL A 228 -6.07 10.79 14.88
CA VAL A 228 -7.42 10.59 15.45
C VAL A 228 -8.41 10.81 14.32
N LEU A 229 -9.23 9.80 14.00
CA LEU A 229 -10.13 9.83 12.85
C LEU A 229 -11.56 9.54 13.24
N GLN A 230 -12.49 10.17 12.53
CA GLN A 230 -13.91 9.89 12.59
C GLN A 230 -14.44 9.52 11.21
N PHE A 231 -15.31 8.50 11.15
CA PHE A 231 -16.05 8.10 9.94
C PHE A 231 -17.39 8.84 9.82
N LYS A 232 -17.97 8.88 8.62
CA LYS A 232 -19.29 9.47 8.36
C LYS A 232 -20.39 8.76 9.16
N ASN A 233 -20.29 7.44 9.37
CA ASN A 233 -21.22 6.65 10.20
C ASN A 233 -21.04 6.82 11.71
N GLY A 234 -20.06 7.63 12.14
CA GLY A 234 -19.77 7.93 13.54
C GLY A 234 -18.70 7.05 14.17
N ALA A 235 -18.21 6.01 13.54
CA ALA A 235 -17.09 5.22 14.04
C ALA A 235 -15.87 6.13 14.26
N PHE A 236 -15.09 5.84 15.31
CA PHE A 236 -13.99 6.71 15.75
C PHE A 236 -12.78 5.88 16.18
N GLY A 237 -11.58 6.39 15.95
CA GLY A 237 -10.40 5.65 16.41
C GLY A 237 -9.08 6.31 16.09
N THR A 238 -8.01 5.52 16.27
CA THR A 238 -6.65 6.00 16.12
C THR A 238 -5.84 5.11 15.16
N VAL A 239 -4.97 5.78 14.40
CA VAL A 239 -3.90 5.16 13.62
C VAL A 239 -2.58 5.68 14.17
N THR A 240 -1.59 4.82 14.34
CA THR A 240 -0.23 5.24 14.67
C THR A 240 0.76 4.55 13.76
N THR A 241 1.79 5.29 13.33
CA THR A 241 2.87 4.75 12.51
C THR A 241 4.23 5.12 13.05
N SER A 242 5.21 4.26 12.81
CA SER A 242 6.56 4.50 13.31
C SER A 242 7.64 3.78 12.51
N TRP A 243 8.69 4.50 12.13
CA TRP A 243 9.95 3.94 11.65
C TRP A 243 10.98 3.77 12.78
N THR A 244 10.59 4.01 14.03
CA THR A 244 11.47 3.90 15.21
C THR A 244 11.09 2.73 16.12
N VAL A 245 10.35 1.75 15.61
CA VAL A 245 10.11 0.47 16.29
C VAL A 245 11.29 -0.44 15.97
N TYR A 246 12.29 -0.44 16.88
CA TYR A 246 13.49 -1.26 16.73
C TYR A 246 13.24 -2.65 17.32
N GLY A 247 13.53 -3.68 16.56
CA GLY A 247 13.29 -5.07 16.93
C GLY A 247 12.23 -5.72 16.04
N GLU A 248 11.16 -6.22 16.60
CA GLU A 248 10.09 -6.87 15.83
C GLU A 248 9.12 -5.86 15.23
N GLU A 249 8.71 -6.10 13.99
CA GLU A 249 7.68 -5.32 13.32
C GLU A 249 6.32 -5.47 14.04
N VAL A 250 5.60 -4.37 14.17
CA VAL A 250 4.27 -4.33 14.82
C VAL A 250 3.22 -3.92 13.82
N GLN A 251 2.24 -4.77 13.59
CA GLN A 251 1.09 -4.49 12.72
C GLN A 251 -0.22 -4.96 13.37
N VAL A 252 -0.66 -4.31 14.43
CA VAL A 252 -1.84 -4.70 15.20
C VAL A 252 -3.05 -3.84 14.84
N THR A 253 -4.22 -4.48 14.69
CA THR A 253 -5.49 -3.78 14.53
C THR A 253 -6.52 -4.38 15.49
N THR A 254 -7.18 -3.50 16.26
CA THR A 254 -8.30 -3.86 17.14
C THR A 254 -9.54 -3.08 16.73
N LEU A 255 -10.64 -3.80 16.47
CA LEU A 255 -11.94 -3.23 16.19
C LEU A 255 -12.88 -3.51 17.38
N PHE A 256 -13.53 -2.47 17.89
CA PHE A 256 -14.57 -2.56 18.91
C PHE A 256 -15.92 -2.47 18.21
N LEU A 257 -16.70 -3.56 18.29
CA LEU A 257 -18.02 -3.68 17.69
C LEU A 257 -19.12 -3.61 18.76
N GLU A 258 -20.36 -3.42 18.34
CA GLU A 258 -21.51 -3.36 19.27
C GLU A 258 -21.63 -4.62 20.15
N LYS A 259 -21.18 -5.79 19.68
CA LYS A 259 -21.33 -7.10 20.35
C LYS A 259 -20.02 -7.87 20.44
N GLY A 260 -18.88 -7.18 20.50
CA GLY A 260 -17.59 -7.87 20.63
C GLY A 260 -16.38 -7.04 20.21
N ILE A 261 -15.24 -7.70 20.24
CA ILE A 261 -13.95 -7.12 19.86
C ILE A 261 -13.27 -8.05 18.86
N MET A 262 -12.80 -7.52 17.73
CA MET A 262 -11.93 -8.23 16.80
C MET A 262 -10.50 -7.75 16.98
N LYS A 263 -9.57 -8.68 17.18
CA LYS A 263 -8.14 -8.42 17.31
C LYS A 263 -7.41 -9.11 16.17
N LEU A 264 -6.78 -8.32 15.30
CA LEU A 264 -6.05 -8.81 14.13
C LEU A 264 -4.56 -8.66 14.39
N TYR A 265 -3.82 -9.76 14.26
CA TYR A 265 -2.38 -9.88 14.50
C TYR A 265 -1.92 -9.35 15.88
N ALA A 266 -2.79 -9.42 16.88
CA ALA A 266 -2.50 -9.04 18.26
C ALA A 266 -2.02 -10.21 19.14
N ASP A 267 -1.95 -11.40 18.57
CA ASP A 267 -1.55 -12.64 19.25
C ASP A 267 -0.52 -13.36 18.36
N PRO A 268 0.56 -13.93 18.93
CA PRO A 268 1.61 -14.56 18.13
C PRO A 268 1.18 -15.87 17.47
N GLU A 269 0.10 -16.50 17.93
CA GLU A 269 -0.38 -17.78 17.40
C GLU A 269 -1.62 -17.61 16.51
N TYR A 270 -2.50 -16.68 16.85
CA TYR A 270 -3.79 -16.49 16.17
C TYR A 270 -3.84 -15.14 15.45
N SER A 271 -3.99 -15.18 14.13
CA SER A 271 -4.04 -13.97 13.31
C SER A 271 -5.34 -13.17 13.50
N LEU A 272 -6.44 -13.85 13.91
CA LEU A 272 -7.70 -13.20 14.29
C LEU A 272 -8.27 -13.83 15.58
N ILE A 273 -8.61 -12.96 16.53
CA ILE A 273 -9.37 -13.32 17.73
C ILE A 273 -10.64 -12.47 17.77
N VAL A 274 -11.79 -13.12 17.90
CA VAL A 274 -13.09 -12.47 18.08
C VAL A 274 -13.60 -12.74 19.48
N VAL A 275 -13.54 -11.76 20.36
CA VAL A 275 -14.08 -11.81 21.71
C VAL A 275 -15.54 -11.35 21.68
N LYS A 276 -16.46 -12.22 22.07
CA LYS A 276 -17.91 -11.95 22.10
C LYS A 276 -18.30 -11.15 23.36
N ASP A 277 -19.49 -10.59 23.37
CA ASP A 277 -20.06 -9.83 24.50
C ASP A 277 -20.26 -10.67 25.77
N ASN A 278 -20.41 -12.02 25.63
CA ASN A 278 -20.48 -12.96 26.75
C ASN A 278 -19.09 -13.39 27.29
N GLY A 279 -17.99 -12.86 26.72
CA GLY A 279 -16.63 -13.17 27.12
C GLY A 279 -16.01 -14.39 26.45
N GLU A 280 -16.76 -15.17 25.66
CA GLU A 280 -16.20 -16.25 24.84
C GLU A 280 -15.34 -15.68 23.70
N ALA A 281 -14.35 -16.44 23.27
CA ALA A 281 -13.49 -16.05 22.16
C ALA A 281 -13.40 -17.13 21.10
N ASP A 282 -13.65 -16.74 19.85
CA ASP A 282 -13.32 -17.54 18.68
C ASP A 282 -11.93 -17.14 18.18
N LYS A 283 -11.05 -18.11 17.92
CA LYS A 283 -9.66 -17.89 17.53
C LYS A 283 -9.39 -18.54 16.18
N TYR A 284 -8.74 -17.80 15.28
CA TYR A 284 -8.46 -18.25 13.92
C TYR A 284 -6.97 -18.09 13.60
N LYS A 285 -6.40 -19.12 12.97
CA LYS A 285 -5.04 -19.13 12.44
C LYS A 285 -5.14 -19.23 10.92
N LEU A 286 -5.24 -18.07 10.26
CA LEU A 286 -5.53 -17.97 8.83
C LEU A 286 -4.26 -17.76 8.01
N ASP A 287 -3.37 -16.90 8.50
CA ASP A 287 -2.11 -16.55 7.86
C ASP A 287 -1.11 -16.04 8.91
N VAL A 288 0.06 -15.65 8.43
CA VAL A 288 1.07 -14.89 9.18
C VAL A 288 1.20 -13.54 8.53
N ILE A 289 1.40 -12.48 9.33
CA ILE A 289 1.55 -11.13 8.80
C ILE A 289 2.77 -11.07 7.88
N GLN A 290 2.60 -10.42 6.73
CA GLN A 290 3.71 -10.23 5.78
C GLN A 290 4.61 -9.10 6.26
N THR A 291 5.91 -9.37 6.37
CA THR A 291 6.93 -8.40 6.73
C THR A 291 7.92 -8.18 5.59
N ASN A 292 8.72 -7.13 5.67
CA ASN A 292 9.76 -6.84 4.68
C ASN A 292 10.96 -7.79 4.75
N ASP A 293 11.09 -8.55 5.85
CA ASP A 293 12.21 -9.48 6.07
C ASP A 293 11.97 -10.87 5.46
N ASP A 294 10.73 -11.18 5.07
CA ASP A 294 10.36 -12.49 4.53
C ASP A 294 10.64 -12.58 3.03
N VAL A 295 11.80 -13.07 2.69
CA VAL A 295 12.32 -13.17 1.31
C VAL A 295 11.58 -14.20 0.44
N GLN A 296 10.74 -15.06 1.01
CA GLN A 296 10.09 -16.19 0.30
C GLN A 296 8.62 -16.39 0.69
N GLN A 297 7.88 -15.34 0.92
CA GLN A 297 6.45 -15.51 1.14
C GLN A 297 5.76 -15.87 -0.17
N ALA A 298 4.81 -16.82 -0.05
CA ALA A 298 3.80 -17.07 -1.07
C ALA A 298 3.11 -15.75 -1.47
N SER A 299 2.51 -15.71 -2.67
CA SER A 299 1.83 -14.56 -3.27
C SER A 299 1.18 -13.60 -2.24
N SER A 300 1.38 -12.30 -2.42
CA SER A 300 0.62 -11.25 -1.71
C SER A 300 -0.86 -11.26 -2.10
N GLY A 301 -1.18 -11.93 -3.19
CA GLY A 301 -2.48 -11.92 -3.84
C GLY A 301 -2.70 -10.71 -4.76
N VAL A 302 -1.83 -9.69 -4.70
CA VAL A 302 -1.99 -8.46 -5.50
C VAL A 302 -1.77 -8.73 -6.98
N ILE A 303 -0.71 -9.45 -7.31
CA ILE A 303 -0.39 -9.80 -8.70
C ILE A 303 -1.48 -10.70 -9.28
N ASP A 304 -1.93 -11.71 -8.54
CA ASP A 304 -3.00 -12.61 -8.99
C ASP A 304 -4.30 -11.86 -9.22
N GLU A 305 -4.66 -10.93 -8.31
CA GLU A 305 -5.83 -10.08 -8.45
C GLU A 305 -5.72 -9.15 -9.66
N PHE A 306 -4.56 -8.51 -9.88
CA PHE A 306 -4.34 -7.66 -11.05
C PHE A 306 -4.43 -8.43 -12.36
N VAL A 307 -3.76 -9.57 -12.45
CA VAL A 307 -3.77 -10.42 -13.65
C VAL A 307 -5.19 -10.92 -13.95
N SER A 308 -5.89 -11.41 -12.95
CA SER A 308 -7.28 -11.87 -13.08
C SER A 308 -8.23 -10.74 -13.48
N ALA A 309 -8.14 -9.56 -12.82
CA ALA A 309 -8.98 -8.41 -13.16
C ALA A 309 -8.80 -7.97 -14.62
N VAL A 310 -7.54 -7.95 -15.10
CA VAL A 310 -7.26 -7.58 -16.50
C VAL A 310 -7.73 -8.64 -17.49
N LEU A 311 -7.47 -9.92 -17.23
CA LEU A 311 -7.83 -11.00 -18.15
C LEU A 311 -9.34 -11.26 -18.23
N GLU A 312 -10.05 -11.05 -17.13
CA GLU A 312 -11.51 -11.23 -17.03
C GLU A 312 -12.29 -9.94 -17.29
N ASP A 313 -11.62 -8.82 -17.48
CA ASP A 313 -12.19 -7.47 -17.64
C ASP A 313 -13.21 -7.14 -16.54
N ARG A 314 -12.83 -7.35 -15.28
CA ARG A 314 -13.67 -7.16 -14.10
C ARG A 314 -13.13 -6.11 -13.15
N ASN A 315 -14.03 -5.53 -12.36
CA ASN A 315 -13.63 -4.66 -11.24
C ASN A 315 -12.82 -5.41 -10.20
N SER A 316 -11.93 -4.69 -9.52
CA SER A 316 -11.10 -5.20 -8.43
C SER A 316 -11.35 -4.41 -7.14
N ILE A 317 -11.15 -5.08 -6.00
CA ILE A 317 -11.13 -4.39 -4.69
C ILE A 317 -9.91 -3.46 -4.53
N LEU A 318 -8.94 -3.54 -5.46
CA LEU A 318 -7.77 -2.67 -5.52
C LEU A 318 -7.92 -1.54 -6.55
N ASP A 319 -9.13 -1.33 -7.09
CA ASP A 319 -9.38 -0.31 -8.11
C ASP A 319 -9.06 1.10 -7.59
N ALA A 320 -8.32 1.86 -8.38
CA ALA A 320 -7.88 3.21 -8.04
C ALA A 320 -9.05 4.17 -7.76
N SER A 321 -10.22 3.95 -8.37
CA SER A 321 -11.42 4.76 -8.17
C SER A 321 -12.02 4.62 -6.76
N ASP A 322 -11.75 3.51 -6.08
CA ASP A 322 -12.07 3.33 -4.66
C ASP A 322 -10.92 3.79 -3.75
N ILE A 323 -9.68 3.41 -4.08
CA ILE A 323 -8.49 3.71 -3.26
C ILE A 323 -8.25 5.22 -3.13
N ILE A 324 -8.63 6.03 -4.10
CA ILE A 324 -8.53 7.49 -4.04
C ILE A 324 -9.21 8.08 -2.79
N ASN A 325 -10.26 7.43 -2.26
CA ASN A 325 -10.91 7.89 -1.03
C ASN A 325 -10.06 7.62 0.22
N SER A 326 -9.23 6.57 0.22
CA SER A 326 -8.21 6.38 1.26
C SER A 326 -7.10 7.42 1.17
N MET A 327 -6.74 7.85 -0.06
CA MET A 327 -5.76 8.92 -0.27
C MET A 327 -6.26 10.28 0.22
N LYS A 328 -7.56 10.58 0.15
CA LYS A 328 -8.14 11.79 0.78
C LYS A 328 -7.78 11.88 2.26
N ALA A 329 -7.88 10.76 2.99
CA ALA A 329 -7.52 10.73 4.42
C ALA A 329 -6.02 10.98 4.62
N VAL A 330 -5.14 10.43 3.76
CA VAL A 330 -3.70 10.72 3.81
C VAL A 330 -3.41 12.21 3.66
N PHE A 331 -3.99 12.86 2.64
CA PHE A 331 -3.78 14.29 2.42
C PHE A 331 -4.36 15.15 3.54
N ALA A 332 -5.52 14.78 4.08
CA ALA A 332 -6.11 15.43 5.24
C ALA A 332 -5.25 15.29 6.50
N CYS A 333 -4.55 14.15 6.70
CA CYS A 333 -3.57 13.98 7.78
C CYS A 333 -2.42 14.98 7.63
N VAL A 334 -1.89 15.15 6.41
CA VAL A 334 -0.81 16.12 6.14
C VAL A 334 -1.27 17.55 6.40
N GLU A 335 -2.45 17.91 5.90
CA GLU A 335 -3.05 19.23 6.13
C GLU A 335 -3.27 19.49 7.62
N SER A 336 -3.86 18.54 8.34
CA SER A 336 -4.11 18.63 9.79
C SER A 336 -2.83 18.86 10.58
N ASN A 337 -1.75 18.13 10.26
CA ASN A 337 -0.47 18.31 10.91
C ASN A 337 0.12 19.71 10.64
N ASN A 338 0.02 20.21 9.40
CA ASN A 338 0.54 21.51 9.01
C ASN A 338 -0.24 22.67 9.66
N GLU A 339 -1.56 22.58 9.66
CA GLU A 339 -2.45 23.61 10.20
C GLU A 339 -2.70 23.47 11.72
N LYS A 340 -2.29 22.34 12.33
CA LYS A 340 -2.45 22.03 13.76
C LYS A 340 -3.91 22.08 14.23
N LYS A 341 -4.82 21.64 13.37
CA LYS A 341 -6.26 21.58 13.62
C LYS A 341 -6.89 20.31 13.03
N GLU A 342 -8.13 20.03 13.46
CA GLU A 342 -8.96 19.03 12.81
C GLU A 342 -9.28 19.47 11.37
N VAL A 343 -9.20 18.54 10.42
CA VAL A 343 -9.56 18.73 9.02
C VAL A 343 -10.75 17.84 8.69
N VAL A 344 -11.78 18.43 8.07
CA VAL A 344 -12.93 17.71 7.51
C VAL A 344 -12.57 17.17 6.16
N ILE A 345 -12.98 15.91 5.89
CA ILE A 345 -12.70 15.20 4.63
C ILE A 345 -14.00 15.16 3.81
N ASP A 346 -14.00 15.84 2.66
CA ASP A 346 -15.12 15.92 1.72
C ASP A 346 -15.18 14.77 0.69
#